data_7f98fd8ae0e7dc6ccdaa58cb75117619
#
_entry.id   7f98fd8ae0e7dc6ccdaa58cb75117619
#
_cell.length_a   1.000
_cell.length_b   1.000
_cell.length_c   1.000
_cell.angle_alpha   90.00
_cell.angle_beta   90.00
_cell.angle_gamma   90.00
#
_symmetry.space_group_name_H-M   'P 1'
#
loop_
_entity.id
_entity.type
_entity.pdbx_description
1 polymer ?
#
loop_
_entity_poly.entity_id
_entity_poly.type
_entity_poly.pdbx_seq_one_letter_code
_entity_poly.pdbx_strand_id
1 'polypeptide(L)'
;KETTGATKRLHLHFFSSPKEIVGEDGKVVAIKVERTELDGNGGVTGTGEIREFPVQAVYRAVGYFGSELDSIPFDHKHGVITNDAGRVLDESGKHIPGIYATGWIKRGPIGLIGHTKSDAMETIACVIADKETWWTPTNADEDDIVSLLNSKGVKFLGWPEWLKIDATEKALGASQDRERIKLVDREDFLDAAFKNYQA
;
A
#
# COMPACT_ATOMS: atom_id res chain seq x y z
N LYS A 1 -34.53 -8.40 11.75
CA LYS A 1 -33.84 -9.54 12.37
C LYS A 1 -33.91 -9.37 13.87
N GLU A 2 -34.43 -10.37 14.59
CA GLU A 2 -34.53 -10.33 16.04
C GLU A 2 -33.18 -10.13 16.70
N THR A 3 -33.14 -9.33 17.74
CA THR A 3 -31.91 -9.05 18.49
C THR A 3 -31.62 -10.25 19.39
N THR A 4 -30.43 -10.81 19.25
CA THR A 4 -29.97 -12.02 19.96
C THR A 4 -29.64 -11.81 21.45
N GLY A 5 -30.03 -10.68 22.07
CA GLY A 5 -29.63 -10.33 23.44
C GLY A 5 -28.13 -9.97 23.59
N ALA A 6 -27.36 -9.94 22.52
CA ALA A 6 -25.96 -9.56 22.55
C ALA A 6 -25.77 -8.09 23.00
N THR A 7 -24.80 -7.86 23.86
CA THR A 7 -24.45 -6.52 24.39
C THR A 7 -23.77 -5.61 23.36
N LYS A 8 -23.26 -6.19 22.26
CA LYS A 8 -22.60 -5.48 21.17
C LYS A 8 -23.36 -5.72 19.86
N ARG A 9 -23.46 -4.68 19.05
CA ARG A 9 -24.15 -4.73 17.76
C ARG A 9 -23.28 -4.13 16.67
N LEU A 10 -23.28 -4.74 15.47
CA LEU A 10 -22.71 -4.19 14.26
C LEU A 10 -23.87 -3.67 13.39
N HIS A 11 -23.80 -2.40 12.99
CA HIS A 11 -24.72 -1.77 12.07
C HIS A 11 -23.99 -1.47 10.76
N LEU A 12 -24.52 -1.92 9.62
CA LEU A 12 -24.00 -1.66 8.29
C LEU A 12 -24.91 -0.63 7.61
N HIS A 13 -24.37 0.54 7.35
CA HIS A 13 -25.06 1.63 6.66
C HIS A 13 -24.56 1.73 5.22
N PHE A 14 -25.21 1.02 4.30
CA PHE A 14 -24.92 1.13 2.87
C PHE A 14 -25.41 2.45 2.29
N PHE A 15 -24.88 2.84 1.14
CA PHE A 15 -25.21 4.09 0.46
C PHE A 15 -25.11 5.30 1.39
N SER A 16 -24.00 5.38 2.10
CA SER A 16 -23.74 6.45 3.07
C SER A 16 -22.30 6.97 2.88
N SER A 17 -22.18 8.20 2.43
CA SER A 17 -20.88 8.88 2.25
C SER A 17 -20.62 9.80 3.43
N PRO A 18 -19.52 9.62 4.20
CA PRO A 18 -19.15 10.54 5.27
C PRO A 18 -18.93 11.95 4.75
N LYS A 19 -19.49 12.95 5.44
CA LYS A 19 -19.35 14.39 5.09
C LYS A 19 -18.67 15.19 6.17
N GLU A 20 -19.01 14.96 7.42
CA GLU A 20 -18.53 15.77 8.53
C GLU A 20 -18.42 14.93 9.81
N ILE A 21 -17.35 15.14 10.57
CA ILE A 21 -17.22 14.64 11.94
C ILE A 21 -17.51 15.81 12.86
N VAL A 22 -18.56 15.71 13.67
CA VAL A 22 -18.95 16.75 14.61
C VAL A 22 -18.21 16.55 15.92
N GLY A 23 -17.59 17.63 16.40
CA GLY A 23 -16.86 17.65 17.66
C GLY A 23 -17.40 18.71 18.61
N GLU A 24 -17.42 18.41 19.90
CA GLU A 24 -17.71 19.35 20.99
C GLU A 24 -16.66 19.16 22.10
N ASP A 25 -16.13 20.26 22.63
CA ASP A 25 -15.13 20.25 23.69
C ASP A 25 -13.94 19.29 23.46
N GLY A 26 -13.46 19.24 22.19
CA GLY A 26 -12.34 18.38 21.80
C GLY A 26 -12.67 16.87 21.68
N LYS A 27 -13.94 16.49 21.71
CA LYS A 27 -14.41 15.10 21.59
C LYS A 27 -15.34 14.97 20.42
N VAL A 28 -15.29 13.80 19.76
CA VAL A 28 -16.25 13.44 18.71
C VAL A 28 -17.60 13.13 19.34
N VAL A 29 -18.66 13.76 18.83
CA VAL A 29 -20.05 13.57 19.31
C VAL A 29 -20.97 12.97 18.24
N ALA A 30 -20.68 13.23 16.96
CA ALA A 30 -21.49 12.67 15.86
C ALA A 30 -20.69 12.56 14.56
N ILE A 31 -21.26 11.82 13.61
CA ILE A 31 -20.86 11.83 12.21
C ILE A 31 -22.06 12.13 11.33
N LYS A 32 -21.90 13.07 10.39
CA LYS A 32 -22.88 13.32 9.33
C LYS A 32 -22.51 12.57 8.08
N VAL A 33 -23.46 11.86 7.52
CA VAL A 33 -23.33 11.13 6.27
C VAL A 33 -24.38 11.59 5.28
N GLU A 34 -24.01 11.67 4.01
CA GLU A 34 -24.94 11.88 2.92
C GLU A 34 -25.43 10.54 2.38
N ARG A 35 -26.73 10.41 2.18
CA ARG A 35 -27.26 9.28 1.43
C ARG A 35 -26.80 9.36 -0.02
N THR A 36 -26.35 8.23 -0.56
CA THR A 36 -25.96 8.10 -1.96
C THR A 36 -26.91 7.16 -2.69
N GLU A 37 -26.92 7.24 -4.02
CA GLU A 37 -27.61 6.33 -4.93
C GLU A 37 -26.70 5.92 -6.09
N LEU A 38 -27.04 4.84 -6.78
CA LEU A 38 -26.25 4.38 -7.93
C LEU A 38 -26.40 5.35 -9.10
N ASP A 39 -25.28 5.71 -9.74
CA ASP A 39 -25.25 6.60 -10.91
C ASP A 39 -25.52 5.89 -12.25
N GLY A 40 -25.74 4.58 -12.22
CA GLY A 40 -25.94 3.74 -13.41
C GLY A 40 -24.67 3.34 -14.15
N ASN A 41 -23.50 3.90 -13.77
CA ASN A 41 -22.21 3.64 -14.41
C ASN A 41 -21.22 2.88 -13.51
N GLY A 42 -21.74 2.26 -12.43
CA GLY A 42 -20.94 1.53 -11.45
C GLY A 42 -20.39 2.40 -10.32
N GLY A 43 -20.72 3.69 -10.29
CA GLY A 43 -20.40 4.62 -9.22
C GLY A 43 -21.64 4.97 -8.39
N VAL A 44 -21.48 5.94 -7.48
CA VAL A 44 -22.54 6.49 -6.64
C VAL A 44 -22.53 8.02 -6.69
N THR A 45 -23.70 8.61 -6.59
CA THR A 45 -23.89 10.07 -6.48
C THR A 45 -24.61 10.43 -5.19
N GLY A 46 -24.32 11.61 -4.64
CA GLY A 46 -25.00 12.13 -3.44
C GLY A 46 -26.43 12.56 -3.75
N THR A 47 -27.34 12.29 -2.83
CA THR A 47 -28.76 12.69 -2.95
C THR A 47 -29.08 14.04 -2.29
N GLY A 48 -28.13 14.61 -1.53
CA GLY A 48 -28.34 15.78 -0.69
C GLY A 48 -29.01 15.47 0.67
N GLU A 49 -29.48 14.25 0.90
CA GLU A 49 -30.07 13.82 2.17
C GLU A 49 -28.95 13.59 3.20
N ILE A 50 -28.88 14.44 4.23
CA ILE A 50 -27.91 14.30 5.32
C ILE A 50 -28.56 13.59 6.51
N ARG A 51 -27.87 12.58 7.04
CA ARG A 51 -28.21 11.88 8.28
C ARG A 51 -27.08 12.06 9.28
N GLU A 52 -27.45 12.23 10.54
CA GLU A 52 -26.51 12.35 11.64
C GLU A 52 -26.61 11.12 12.55
N PHE A 53 -25.47 10.59 12.95
CA PHE A 53 -25.37 9.46 13.86
C PHE A 53 -24.51 9.87 15.07
N PRO A 54 -25.02 9.73 16.31
CA PRO A 54 -24.22 9.96 17.50
C PRO A 54 -23.15 8.89 17.63
N VAL A 55 -21.89 9.31 17.71
CA VAL A 55 -20.73 8.42 17.84
C VAL A 55 -19.70 9.04 18.75
N GLN A 56 -18.89 8.22 19.44
CA GLN A 56 -17.83 8.65 20.33
C GLN A 56 -16.43 8.53 19.70
N ALA A 57 -16.32 7.81 18.61
CA ALA A 57 -15.08 7.66 17.84
C ALA A 57 -15.37 7.39 16.37
N VAL A 58 -14.50 7.87 15.49
CA VAL A 58 -14.55 7.58 14.05
C VAL A 58 -13.19 7.04 13.62
N TYR A 59 -13.19 5.86 13.00
CA TYR A 59 -12.01 5.25 12.41
C TYR A 59 -12.13 5.28 10.89
N ARG A 60 -11.18 5.95 10.26
CA ARG A 60 -11.16 6.09 8.80
C ARG A 60 -10.51 4.87 8.15
N ALA A 61 -11.26 4.17 7.30
CA ALA A 61 -10.80 3.03 6.51
C ALA A 61 -11.32 3.11 5.07
N VAL A 62 -11.19 4.29 4.44
CA VAL A 62 -11.80 4.65 3.15
C VAL A 62 -11.02 4.17 1.93
N GLY A 63 -10.01 3.35 2.11
CA GLY A 63 -9.14 2.82 1.05
C GLY A 63 -7.74 3.45 1.08
N TYR A 64 -6.99 3.18 0.03
CA TYR A 64 -5.61 3.59 -0.12
C TYR A 64 -5.43 4.36 -1.41
N PHE A 65 -4.44 5.27 -1.41
CA PHE A 65 -3.88 5.90 -2.59
C PHE A 65 -2.43 5.46 -2.71
N GLY A 66 -1.93 5.28 -3.93
CA GLY A 66 -0.51 5.17 -4.17
C GLY A 66 0.19 6.49 -3.80
N SER A 67 1.48 6.43 -3.53
CA SER A 67 2.33 7.61 -3.41
C SER A 67 3.03 7.84 -4.74
N GLU A 68 3.11 9.10 -5.16
CA GLU A 68 3.90 9.48 -6.32
C GLU A 68 5.39 9.17 -6.12
N LEU A 69 6.08 8.93 -7.20
CA LEU A 69 7.53 8.79 -7.26
C LEU A 69 8.09 9.93 -8.11
N ASP A 70 9.19 10.51 -7.67
CA ASP A 70 9.86 11.58 -8.40
C ASP A 70 10.12 11.17 -9.85
N SER A 71 9.80 12.05 -10.79
CA SER A 71 9.99 11.88 -12.23
C SER A 71 9.16 10.77 -12.89
N ILE A 72 8.19 10.19 -12.20
CA ILE A 72 7.24 9.21 -12.75
C ILE A 72 5.85 9.84 -12.83
N PRO A 73 5.21 9.89 -14.01
CA PRO A 73 3.87 10.45 -14.17
C PRO A 73 2.84 9.75 -13.28
N PHE A 74 2.06 10.53 -12.55
CA PHE A 74 1.13 10.05 -11.54
C PHE A 74 -0.26 10.67 -11.69
N ASP A 75 -1.29 9.85 -11.68
CA ASP A 75 -2.69 10.28 -11.65
C ASP A 75 -3.15 10.50 -10.21
N HIS A 76 -3.10 11.75 -9.76
CA HIS A 76 -3.54 12.16 -8.43
C HIS A 76 -5.01 11.90 -8.14
N LYS A 77 -5.86 11.86 -9.17
CA LYS A 77 -7.29 11.60 -9.00
C LYS A 77 -7.56 10.14 -8.60
N HIS A 78 -6.83 9.22 -9.21
CA HIS A 78 -7.01 7.79 -8.96
C HIS A 78 -5.95 7.21 -8.00
N GLY A 79 -4.88 7.97 -7.71
CA GLY A 79 -3.80 7.54 -6.83
C GLY A 79 -2.94 6.42 -7.43
N VAL A 80 -2.65 6.50 -8.74
CA VAL A 80 -1.92 5.48 -9.49
C VAL A 80 -0.87 6.10 -10.42
N ILE A 81 0.14 5.32 -10.76
CA ILE A 81 1.07 5.67 -11.86
C ILE A 81 0.29 5.59 -13.17
N THR A 82 0.43 6.64 -14.03
CA THR A 82 -0.19 6.66 -15.36
C THR A 82 0.40 5.56 -16.22
N ASN A 83 -0.45 4.62 -16.67
CA ASN A 83 0.03 3.44 -17.41
C ASN A 83 -1.01 2.88 -18.37
N ASP A 84 -0.53 2.08 -19.34
CA ASP A 84 -1.34 1.22 -20.20
C ASP A 84 -0.88 -0.23 -20.02
N ALA A 85 -1.75 -1.08 -19.48
CA ALA A 85 -1.48 -2.50 -19.19
C ALA A 85 -0.19 -2.75 -18.37
N GLY A 86 0.27 -1.74 -17.63
CA GLY A 86 1.49 -1.76 -16.85
C GLY A 86 2.67 -1.02 -17.48
N ARG A 87 2.63 -0.61 -18.76
CA ARG A 87 3.63 0.29 -19.36
C ARG A 87 3.41 1.70 -18.84
N VAL A 88 4.39 2.26 -18.17
CA VAL A 88 4.28 3.64 -17.67
C VAL A 88 4.29 4.61 -18.84
N LEU A 89 3.36 5.57 -18.83
CA LEU A 89 3.19 6.56 -19.88
C LEU A 89 3.75 7.91 -19.44
N ASP A 90 4.36 8.63 -20.36
CA ASP A 90 4.74 10.04 -20.17
C ASP A 90 3.52 10.97 -20.27
N GLU A 91 3.72 12.27 -20.09
CA GLU A 91 2.65 13.28 -20.17
C GLU A 91 1.97 13.36 -21.56
N SER A 92 2.65 12.88 -22.60
CA SER A 92 2.09 12.78 -23.96
C SER A 92 1.30 11.50 -24.21
N GLY A 93 1.25 10.59 -23.24
CA GLY A 93 0.62 9.28 -23.34
C GLY A 93 1.48 8.22 -24.05
N LYS A 94 2.77 8.47 -24.22
CA LYS A 94 3.71 7.54 -24.84
C LYS A 94 4.41 6.71 -23.76
N HIS A 95 4.62 5.41 -24.03
CA HIS A 95 5.36 4.52 -23.13
C HIS A 95 6.80 5.02 -22.90
N ILE A 96 7.19 5.09 -21.64
CA ILE A 96 8.57 5.36 -21.23
C ILE A 96 9.32 4.01 -21.25
N PRO A 97 10.24 3.78 -22.19
CA PRO A 97 10.90 2.49 -22.33
C PRO A 97 11.58 2.02 -21.05
N GLY A 98 11.36 0.74 -20.67
CA GLY A 98 11.97 0.13 -19.51
C GLY A 98 11.28 0.42 -18.17
N ILE A 99 10.23 1.24 -18.14
CA ILE A 99 9.49 1.55 -16.91
C ILE A 99 8.11 0.91 -16.94
N TYR A 100 7.82 0.12 -15.90
CA TYR A 100 6.57 -0.63 -15.77
C TYR A 100 6.01 -0.50 -14.36
N ALA A 101 4.70 -0.59 -14.22
CA ALA A 101 3.98 -0.61 -12.95
C ALA A 101 3.14 -1.88 -12.83
N THR A 102 3.01 -2.41 -11.62
CA THR A 102 2.16 -3.58 -11.32
C THR A 102 1.52 -3.44 -9.94
N GLY A 103 0.43 -4.15 -9.69
CA GLY A 103 -0.27 -4.12 -8.41
C GLY A 103 -1.12 -2.87 -8.21
N TRP A 104 -1.28 -2.46 -6.97
CA TRP A 104 -2.17 -1.34 -6.63
C TRP A 104 -1.71 0.02 -7.17
N ILE A 105 -0.41 0.21 -7.33
CA ILE A 105 0.11 1.46 -7.93
C ILE A 105 -0.22 1.56 -9.43
N LYS A 106 -0.51 0.42 -10.10
CA LYS A 106 -0.94 0.35 -11.50
C LYS A 106 -2.42 0.67 -11.68
N ARG A 107 -3.31 0.10 -10.84
CA ARG A 107 -4.76 0.13 -11.05
C ARG A 107 -5.58 0.64 -9.88
N GLY A 108 -4.95 1.04 -8.78
CA GLY A 108 -5.61 1.34 -7.52
C GLY A 108 -5.86 0.09 -6.65
N PRO A 109 -6.32 0.27 -5.41
CA PRO A 109 -6.56 -0.81 -4.44
C PRO A 109 -7.87 -1.54 -4.75
N ILE A 110 -8.01 -2.09 -5.95
CA ILE A 110 -9.19 -2.78 -6.46
C ILE A 110 -8.93 -4.27 -6.57
N GLY A 111 -9.92 -5.08 -6.22
CA GLY A 111 -9.88 -6.54 -6.31
C GLY A 111 -9.39 -7.22 -5.05
N LEU A 112 -9.38 -8.55 -5.09
CA LEU A 112 -8.94 -9.44 -4.02
C LEU A 112 -7.49 -9.88 -4.23
N ILE A 113 -6.90 -10.50 -3.22
CA ILE A 113 -5.53 -11.04 -3.27
C ILE A 113 -5.31 -11.92 -4.51
N GLY A 114 -6.31 -12.72 -4.91
CA GLY A 114 -6.22 -13.57 -6.10
C GLY A 114 -6.04 -12.82 -7.44
N HIS A 115 -6.43 -11.56 -7.52
CA HIS A 115 -6.29 -10.77 -8.74
C HIS A 115 -4.86 -10.24 -8.96
N THR A 116 -4.02 -10.25 -7.94
CA THR A 116 -2.64 -9.76 -8.07
C THR A 116 -1.80 -10.58 -9.03
N LYS A 117 -2.07 -11.90 -9.14
CA LYS A 117 -1.36 -12.78 -10.08
C LYS A 117 -1.67 -12.41 -11.53
N SER A 118 -2.93 -12.24 -11.89
CA SER A 118 -3.33 -11.89 -13.26
C SER A 118 -2.84 -10.50 -13.65
N ASP A 119 -2.86 -9.56 -12.72
CA ASP A 119 -2.32 -8.22 -12.90
C ASP A 119 -0.81 -8.22 -13.17
N ALA A 120 -0.06 -8.97 -12.37
CA ALA A 120 1.38 -9.14 -12.59
C ALA A 120 1.67 -9.82 -13.94
N MET A 121 0.91 -10.85 -14.32
CA MET A 121 1.05 -11.54 -15.61
C MET A 121 0.84 -10.58 -16.79
N GLU A 122 -0.15 -9.70 -16.74
CA GLU A 122 -0.38 -8.69 -17.78
C GLU A 122 0.85 -7.76 -17.92
N THR A 123 1.37 -7.24 -16.82
CA THR A 123 2.56 -6.39 -16.83
C THR A 123 3.79 -7.14 -17.37
N ILE A 124 4.03 -8.38 -16.93
CA ILE A 124 5.16 -9.19 -17.39
C ILE A 124 5.01 -9.54 -18.89
N ALA A 125 3.79 -9.77 -19.39
CA ALA A 125 3.58 -9.96 -20.82
C ALA A 125 4.01 -8.72 -21.62
N CYS A 126 3.72 -7.52 -21.13
CA CYS A 126 4.21 -6.27 -21.73
C CYS A 126 5.74 -6.17 -21.68
N VAL A 127 6.35 -6.47 -20.53
CA VAL A 127 7.82 -6.49 -20.38
C VAL A 127 8.46 -7.40 -21.43
N ILE A 128 7.95 -8.63 -21.59
CA ILE A 128 8.47 -9.60 -22.56
C ILE A 128 8.27 -9.13 -24.01
N ALA A 129 7.11 -8.55 -24.31
CA ALA A 129 6.81 -8.04 -25.65
C ALA A 129 7.76 -6.90 -26.07
N ASP A 130 8.23 -6.13 -25.08
CA ASP A 130 9.07 -4.94 -25.29
C ASP A 130 10.58 -5.25 -25.23
N LYS A 131 10.99 -6.51 -25.12
CA LYS A 131 12.38 -6.94 -24.89
C LYS A 131 13.40 -6.32 -25.85
N GLU A 132 13.02 -6.08 -27.10
CA GLU A 132 13.90 -5.49 -28.13
C GLU A 132 14.20 -4.00 -27.85
N THR A 133 13.44 -3.37 -26.95
CA THR A 133 13.64 -1.96 -26.55
C THR A 133 14.37 -1.81 -25.22
N TRP A 134 14.75 -2.92 -24.59
CA TRP A 134 15.42 -2.88 -23.29
C TRP A 134 16.81 -2.26 -23.42
N TRP A 135 17.10 -1.40 -22.48
CA TRP A 135 18.48 -0.95 -22.29
C TRP A 135 19.34 -2.10 -21.78
N THR A 136 20.49 -2.29 -22.40
CA THR A 136 21.49 -3.27 -21.96
C THR A 136 22.65 -2.52 -21.35
N PRO A 137 23.01 -2.77 -20.07
CA PRO A 137 24.15 -2.12 -19.45
C PRO A 137 25.46 -2.53 -20.13
N THR A 138 26.44 -1.63 -20.19
CA THR A 138 27.79 -1.94 -20.69
C THR A 138 28.54 -2.87 -19.78
N ASN A 139 28.20 -2.87 -18.49
CA ASN A 139 28.64 -3.81 -17.50
C ASN A 139 27.42 -4.34 -16.73
N ALA A 140 27.22 -5.66 -16.71
CA ALA A 140 26.11 -6.35 -16.05
C ALA A 140 26.57 -7.14 -14.83
N ASP A 141 27.78 -6.87 -14.30
CA ASP A 141 28.31 -7.55 -13.13
C ASP A 141 27.60 -7.02 -11.85
N GLU A 142 26.95 -7.92 -11.12
CA GLU A 142 26.25 -7.59 -9.86
C GLU A 142 27.25 -7.10 -8.80
N ASP A 143 28.47 -7.60 -8.77
CA ASP A 143 29.49 -7.24 -7.79
C ASP A 143 29.92 -5.76 -7.92
N ASP A 144 29.81 -5.17 -9.09
CA ASP A 144 30.12 -3.76 -9.30
C ASP A 144 29.12 -2.85 -8.59
N ILE A 145 27.83 -3.22 -8.54
CA ILE A 145 26.81 -2.47 -7.79
C ILE A 145 27.09 -2.55 -6.29
N VAL A 146 27.40 -3.73 -5.79
CA VAL A 146 27.75 -3.96 -4.39
C VAL A 146 29.01 -3.17 -4.02
N SER A 147 30.02 -3.20 -4.89
CA SER A 147 31.28 -2.44 -4.72
C SER A 147 31.03 -0.94 -4.69
N LEU A 148 30.15 -0.44 -5.57
CA LEU A 148 29.75 0.98 -5.59
C LEU A 148 29.05 1.39 -4.29
N LEU A 149 28.08 0.59 -3.80
CA LEU A 149 27.38 0.87 -2.55
C LEU A 149 28.35 0.91 -1.38
N ASN A 150 29.27 -0.08 -1.30
CA ASN A 150 30.30 -0.14 -0.27
C ASN A 150 31.24 1.08 -0.35
N SER A 151 31.68 1.48 -1.53
CA SER A 151 32.57 2.63 -1.72
C SER A 151 31.95 3.95 -1.29
N LYS A 152 30.61 4.04 -1.35
CA LYS A 152 29.81 5.19 -0.88
C LYS A 152 29.42 5.09 0.60
N GLY A 153 29.82 4.06 1.30
CA GLY A 153 29.45 3.84 2.70
C GLY A 153 27.95 3.58 2.91
N VAL A 154 27.22 3.18 1.86
CA VAL A 154 25.79 2.85 1.97
C VAL A 154 25.64 1.52 2.70
N LYS A 155 24.92 1.54 3.82
CA LYS A 155 24.53 0.31 4.51
C LYS A 155 23.31 -0.29 3.85
N PHE A 156 23.45 -1.47 3.31
CA PHE A 156 22.36 -2.26 2.74
C PHE A 156 22.32 -3.64 3.39
N LEU A 157 21.15 -4.27 3.37
CA LEU A 157 20.92 -5.59 3.94
C LEU A 157 20.87 -6.61 2.80
N GLY A 158 21.72 -7.62 2.88
CA GLY A 158 21.60 -8.82 2.08
C GLY A 158 20.82 -9.92 2.82
N TRP A 159 20.80 -11.10 2.23
CA TRP A 159 20.15 -12.26 2.81
C TRP A 159 20.74 -12.70 4.15
N PRO A 160 22.09 -12.71 4.33
CA PRO A 160 22.71 -13.06 5.63
C PRO A 160 22.29 -12.12 6.75
N GLU A 161 22.20 -10.82 6.50
CA GLU A 161 21.77 -9.81 7.47
C GLU A 161 20.28 -9.99 7.82
N TRP A 162 19.45 -10.26 6.82
CA TRP A 162 18.03 -10.55 7.06
C TRP A 162 17.84 -11.79 7.95
N LEU A 163 18.62 -12.85 7.75
CA LEU A 163 18.56 -14.05 8.59
C LEU A 163 18.88 -13.76 10.05
N LYS A 164 19.78 -12.82 10.35
CA LYS A 164 20.08 -12.39 11.72
C LYS A 164 18.89 -11.66 12.34
N ILE A 165 18.22 -10.79 11.57
CA ILE A 165 17.01 -10.10 11.99
C ILE A 165 15.90 -11.13 12.30
N ASP A 166 15.65 -12.08 11.40
CA ASP A 166 14.65 -13.14 11.59
C ASP A 166 14.92 -13.98 12.86
N ALA A 167 16.18 -14.35 13.09
CA ALA A 167 16.58 -15.07 14.29
C ALA A 167 16.36 -14.24 15.57
N THR A 168 16.69 -12.95 15.54
CA THR A 168 16.50 -12.03 16.66
C THR A 168 15.01 -11.90 17.01
N GLU A 169 14.16 -11.66 16.01
CA GLU A 169 12.70 -11.55 16.21
C GLU A 169 12.08 -12.82 16.79
N LYS A 170 12.55 -14.00 16.36
CA LYS A 170 12.14 -15.30 16.91
C LYS A 170 12.60 -15.48 18.35
N ALA A 171 13.86 -15.10 18.66
CA ALA A 171 14.38 -15.19 20.02
C ALA A 171 13.60 -14.25 20.97
N LEU A 172 13.30 -13.04 20.56
CA LEU A 172 12.43 -12.11 21.30
C LEU A 172 11.04 -12.70 21.52
N GLY A 173 10.47 -13.33 20.52
CA GLY A 173 9.18 -14.01 20.63
C GLY A 173 9.21 -15.14 21.66
N ALA A 174 10.22 -16.01 21.58
CA ALA A 174 10.38 -17.15 22.48
C ALA A 174 10.50 -16.73 23.95
N SER A 175 11.14 -15.58 24.23
CA SER A 175 11.26 -15.04 25.60
C SER A 175 9.91 -14.63 26.21
N GLN A 176 8.87 -14.46 25.40
CA GLN A 176 7.52 -14.01 25.79
C GLN A 176 6.42 -15.01 25.39
N ASP A 177 6.77 -16.26 25.14
CA ASP A 177 5.84 -17.32 24.71
C ASP A 177 5.05 -16.94 23.45
N ARG A 178 5.71 -16.30 22.48
CA ARG A 178 5.17 -15.91 21.17
C ARG A 178 6.04 -16.48 20.05
N GLU A 179 5.44 -16.71 18.90
CA GLU A 179 6.17 -17.20 17.71
C GLU A 179 7.29 -16.23 17.29
N ARG A 180 6.99 -14.94 17.28
CA ARG A 180 7.97 -13.88 17.08
C ARG A 180 7.48 -12.52 17.61
N ILE A 181 8.42 -11.63 17.85
CA ILE A 181 8.16 -10.20 18.07
C ILE A 181 8.93 -9.44 16.99
N LYS A 182 8.20 -8.65 16.20
CA LYS A 182 8.80 -7.83 15.13
C LYS A 182 9.59 -6.68 15.71
N LEU A 183 10.79 -6.48 15.20
CA LEU A 183 11.50 -5.22 15.39
C LEU A 183 10.78 -4.13 14.60
N VAL A 184 10.59 -2.95 15.18
CA VAL A 184 9.83 -1.85 14.56
C VAL A 184 10.76 -0.69 14.21
N ASP A 185 11.66 -0.33 15.11
CA ASP A 185 12.56 0.79 14.91
C ASP A 185 13.71 0.43 13.94
N ARG A 186 14.02 1.39 13.07
CA ARG A 186 15.08 1.19 12.06
C ARG A 186 16.45 0.94 12.70
N GLU A 187 16.73 1.56 13.83
CA GLU A 187 18.01 1.38 14.54
C GLU A 187 18.13 -0.03 15.08
N ASP A 188 17.08 -0.56 15.71
CA ASP A 188 17.04 -1.93 16.20
C ASP A 188 17.21 -2.96 15.07
N PHE A 189 16.63 -2.66 13.91
CA PHE A 189 16.77 -3.47 12.70
C PHE A 189 18.22 -3.53 12.23
N LEU A 190 18.87 -2.36 12.16
CA LEU A 190 20.29 -2.27 11.76
C LEU A 190 21.20 -2.90 12.81
N ASP A 191 20.91 -2.76 14.08
CA ASP A 191 21.68 -3.38 15.15
C ASP A 191 21.56 -4.90 15.13
N ALA A 192 20.38 -5.45 14.92
CA ALA A 192 20.18 -6.89 14.74
C ALA A 192 20.92 -7.43 13.51
N ALA A 193 21.02 -6.65 12.43
CA ALA A 193 21.67 -7.03 11.19
C ALA A 193 23.19 -7.01 11.27
N PHE A 194 23.78 -5.95 11.87
CA PHE A 194 25.21 -5.64 11.79
C PHE A 194 25.95 -5.69 13.11
N LYS A 195 25.25 -5.64 14.23
CA LYS A 195 25.79 -5.79 15.56
C LYS A 195 25.22 -7.05 16.20
N ASN A 196 25.87 -7.55 17.26
CA ASN A 196 25.25 -8.58 18.10
C ASN A 196 24.15 -7.89 18.93
N TYR A 197 22.91 -7.99 18.47
CA TYR A 197 21.76 -7.49 19.21
C TYR A 197 21.67 -8.23 20.54
N GLN A 198 21.75 -7.49 21.64
CA GLN A 198 21.51 -8.02 22.98
C GLN A 198 20.05 -7.69 23.32
N ALA A 199 19.22 -8.73 23.35
CA ALA A 199 17.81 -8.66 23.73
C ALA A 199 17.62 -8.45 25.24
#